data_4b855ba97006908d8bce67494667e45c
#
_entry.id   4b855ba97006908d8bce67494667e45c
#
_cell.length_a   1.000
_cell.length_b   1.000
_cell.length_c   1.000
_cell.angle_alpha   90.00
_cell.angle_beta   90.00
_cell.angle_gamma   90.00
#
_symmetry.space_group_name_H-M   'P 1'
#
loop_
_entity.id
_entity.type
_entity.pdbx_description
1 polymer ?
#
loop_
_entity_poly.entity_id
_entity_poly.type
_entity_poly.pdbx_seq_one_letter_code
_entity_poly.pdbx_strand_id
1 'polypeptide(L)'
;MSDKYMARSGAGKFLTLYPPDETAFLRVLDELVPALAGRRGPYILSDLRIGDAPVYVRYGAFVARWCTDADGERVPALRHPSGELVPDERGVVFRVPPWVTVPEPLRPHLAARAAAGDTTFPYTVTESLQFSNAGGIYRARHRETGRQVVLREARPHSGLDAVGHDAVTRLHREHRALTALAGLDCVPEVHGVRSVWEHHFLIQEHIEGFTLLEEIVARFALLHGSGTDAELATYTAWVDSVTERLAQALAAIHARGFRFGDLHPTNVIIRPDGRLVLIDFEYATALDDQDTPVAGAPGLQAPIGTPGAESDAYALWATWLYMLMPIMEMAGHDRAKAVTLERWARRRYRLAADAGPIRPAALRAAEDRLGGEGEIAALLDGPVPDWAELRTRLIAGIHAGATPERTDRLFPGDPQAFATGGGDLAHGAAGVLYALHRVGAPWTPPGPTGSPTPPAAATRPRPAASTAGCRARRSSSPCWAAPTRDGNSSNGPPPHRRPPRPTC
;
A
#
# COMPACT_ATOMS: atom_id res chain seq x y z
N MET A 1 -2.32 -0.86 16.50
CA MET A 1 -3.32 -1.87 16.05
C MET A 1 -4.46 -1.30 15.22
N SER A 2 -4.56 0.01 15.09
CA SER A 2 -5.57 0.66 14.24
C SER A 2 -4.95 1.49 13.11
N ASP A 3 -3.68 1.27 12.80
CA ASP A 3 -2.94 1.95 11.74
C ASP A 3 -3.53 1.65 10.35
N LYS A 4 -3.47 2.64 9.43
CA LYS A 4 -4.01 2.55 8.07
C LYS A 4 -3.45 1.35 7.29
N TYR A 5 -2.17 1.03 7.49
CA TYR A 5 -1.45 -0.01 6.74
C TYR A 5 -1.47 -1.39 7.40
N MET A 6 -2.11 -1.53 8.56
CA MET A 6 -2.25 -2.85 9.20
C MET A 6 -3.14 -3.81 8.41
N ALA A 7 -2.80 -5.10 8.49
CA ALA A 7 -3.64 -6.14 7.90
C ALA A 7 -5.05 -6.12 8.53
N ARG A 8 -6.09 -6.15 7.69
CA ARG A 8 -7.50 -6.10 8.11
C ARG A 8 -7.87 -7.22 9.09
N SER A 9 -7.24 -8.39 9.00
CA SER A 9 -7.47 -9.54 9.88
C SER A 9 -7.08 -9.30 11.34
N GLY A 10 -6.11 -8.40 11.58
CA GLY A 10 -5.68 -7.99 12.92
C GLY A 10 -6.33 -6.71 13.43
N ALA A 11 -7.16 -6.05 12.59
CA ALA A 11 -7.74 -4.76 12.88
C ALA A 11 -8.66 -4.79 14.11
N GLY A 12 -8.46 -3.83 15.01
CA GLY A 12 -9.30 -3.63 16.18
C GLY A 12 -9.09 -4.62 17.34
N LYS A 13 -8.28 -5.64 17.16
CA LYS A 13 -8.02 -6.65 18.19
C LYS A 13 -6.88 -6.20 19.12
N PHE A 14 -7.23 -5.54 20.21
CA PHE A 14 -6.25 -5.08 21.22
C PHE A 14 -5.80 -6.20 22.14
N LEU A 15 -6.75 -7.00 22.66
CA LEU A 15 -6.53 -8.11 23.58
C LEU A 15 -7.41 -9.28 23.16
N THR A 16 -6.88 -10.50 23.20
CA THR A 16 -7.64 -11.71 22.96
C THR A 16 -7.54 -12.60 24.19
N LEU A 17 -8.69 -12.94 24.79
CA LEU A 17 -8.81 -13.84 25.93
C LEU A 17 -9.26 -15.22 25.44
N TYR A 18 -8.72 -16.26 26.03
CA TYR A 18 -9.03 -17.65 25.73
C TYR A 18 -9.53 -18.37 27.00
N PRO A 19 -10.83 -18.23 27.34
CA PRO A 19 -11.39 -18.92 28.47
C PRO A 19 -11.28 -20.44 28.33
N PRO A 20 -11.02 -21.19 29.41
CA PRO A 20 -10.84 -22.63 29.36
C PRO A 20 -12.14 -23.39 29.11
N ASP A 21 -13.29 -22.83 29.51
CA ASP A 21 -14.62 -23.42 29.39
C ASP A 21 -15.70 -22.34 29.27
N GLU A 22 -16.95 -22.78 29.04
CA GLU A 22 -18.11 -21.88 28.86
C GLU A 22 -18.41 -21.08 30.13
N THR A 23 -18.25 -21.65 31.31
CA THR A 23 -18.51 -20.97 32.61
C THR A 23 -17.53 -19.79 32.77
N ALA A 24 -16.25 -20.02 32.54
CA ALA A 24 -15.24 -18.96 32.58
C ALA A 24 -15.47 -17.92 31.48
N PHE A 25 -15.90 -18.34 30.28
CA PHE A 25 -16.24 -17.45 29.17
C PHE A 25 -17.40 -16.50 29.55
N LEU A 26 -18.50 -17.01 30.07
CA LEU A 26 -19.66 -16.20 30.47
C LEU A 26 -19.31 -15.24 31.61
N ARG A 27 -18.54 -15.67 32.61
CA ARG A 27 -18.06 -14.80 33.69
C ARG A 27 -17.20 -13.65 33.15
N VAL A 28 -16.28 -13.92 32.18
CA VAL A 28 -15.47 -12.88 31.55
C VAL A 28 -16.35 -11.87 30.83
N LEU A 29 -17.41 -12.29 30.15
CA LEU A 29 -18.36 -11.39 29.53
C LEU A 29 -19.11 -10.52 30.52
N ASP A 30 -19.61 -11.12 31.61
CA ASP A 30 -20.34 -10.45 32.70
C ASP A 30 -19.48 -9.35 33.34
N GLU A 31 -18.16 -9.54 33.42
CA GLU A 31 -17.22 -8.55 33.97
C GLU A 31 -16.82 -7.49 32.93
N LEU A 32 -16.48 -7.90 31.70
CA LEU A 32 -15.94 -6.98 30.69
C LEU A 32 -16.99 -6.07 30.07
N VAL A 33 -18.19 -6.55 29.80
CA VAL A 33 -19.22 -5.75 29.12
C VAL A 33 -19.60 -4.52 29.94
N PRO A 34 -19.89 -4.59 31.23
CA PRO A 34 -20.13 -3.40 32.04
C PRO A 34 -18.90 -2.51 32.22
N ALA A 35 -17.70 -3.10 32.39
CA ALA A 35 -16.46 -2.37 32.59
C ALA A 35 -16.06 -1.55 31.36
N LEU A 36 -16.45 -1.98 30.16
CA LEU A 36 -16.16 -1.31 28.89
C LEU A 36 -17.37 -0.62 28.27
N ALA A 37 -18.49 -0.55 28.99
CA ALA A 37 -19.69 0.16 28.54
C ALA A 37 -19.37 1.63 28.20
N GLY A 38 -19.88 2.12 27.07
CA GLY A 38 -19.64 3.48 26.60
C GLY A 38 -18.23 3.75 26.04
N ARG A 39 -17.31 2.78 26.11
CA ARG A 39 -16.02 2.89 25.40
C ARG A 39 -16.22 2.67 23.91
N ARG A 40 -15.44 3.41 23.11
CA ARG A 40 -15.49 3.32 21.66
C ARG A 40 -14.29 2.54 21.13
N GLY A 41 -14.49 1.83 20.03
CA GLY A 41 -13.45 1.06 19.37
C GLY A 41 -13.88 0.64 17.96
N PRO A 42 -12.93 0.18 17.12
CA PRO A 42 -13.25 -0.26 15.77
C PRO A 42 -14.13 -1.51 15.81
N TYR A 43 -15.10 -1.59 14.89
CA TYR A 43 -15.93 -2.78 14.74
C TYR A 43 -15.13 -3.95 14.14
N ILE A 44 -15.26 -5.14 14.69
CA ILE A 44 -14.61 -6.36 14.19
C ILE A 44 -15.64 -7.19 13.41
N LEU A 45 -15.58 -7.16 12.09
CA LEU A 45 -16.57 -7.79 11.19
C LEU A 45 -16.67 -9.30 11.36
N SER A 46 -15.55 -9.98 11.62
CA SER A 46 -15.49 -11.44 11.77
C SER A 46 -16.06 -11.96 13.09
N ASP A 47 -16.29 -11.06 14.07
CA ASP A 47 -16.62 -11.42 15.43
C ASP A 47 -18.00 -10.85 15.82
N LEU A 48 -18.69 -11.45 16.80
CA LEU A 48 -19.95 -10.97 17.32
C LEU A 48 -19.72 -9.95 18.43
N ARG A 49 -20.22 -8.72 18.25
CA ARG A 49 -20.19 -7.68 19.28
C ARG A 49 -21.25 -7.96 20.35
N ILE A 50 -20.89 -7.73 21.61
CA ILE A 50 -21.78 -7.89 22.75
C ILE A 50 -22.24 -6.52 23.24
N GLY A 51 -23.51 -6.21 23.06
CA GLY A 51 -24.09 -4.89 23.36
C GLY A 51 -23.39 -3.77 22.60
N ASP A 52 -23.21 -2.64 23.27
CA ASP A 52 -22.52 -1.45 22.73
C ASP A 52 -21.05 -1.35 23.16
N ALA A 53 -20.58 -2.31 23.97
CA ALA A 53 -19.20 -2.34 24.41
C ALA A 53 -18.26 -2.83 23.28
N PRO A 54 -16.97 -2.43 23.25
CA PRO A 54 -15.97 -2.96 22.31
C PRO A 54 -15.49 -4.38 22.75
N VAL A 55 -16.45 -5.23 23.09
CA VAL A 55 -16.28 -6.63 23.47
C VAL A 55 -16.82 -7.49 22.34
N TYR A 56 -15.95 -8.36 21.82
CA TYR A 56 -16.27 -9.21 20.69
C TYR A 56 -16.00 -10.67 21.02
N VAL A 57 -16.84 -11.55 20.52
CA VAL A 57 -16.69 -12.99 20.71
C VAL A 57 -16.61 -13.71 19.39
N ARG A 58 -15.81 -14.77 19.35
CA ARG A 58 -15.68 -15.64 18.21
C ARG A 58 -15.40 -17.07 18.67
N TYR A 59 -16.01 -18.04 18.01
CA TYR A 59 -15.56 -19.42 18.06
C TYR A 59 -14.48 -19.62 17.01
N GLY A 60 -13.30 -20.08 17.40
CA GLY A 60 -12.17 -20.25 16.48
C GLY A 60 -11.03 -21.05 17.09
N ALA A 61 -10.07 -21.47 16.28
CA ALA A 61 -8.91 -22.20 16.74
C ALA A 61 -7.97 -21.29 17.57
N PHE A 62 -7.72 -21.67 18.83
CA PHE A 62 -6.72 -21.03 19.71
C PHE A 62 -5.44 -21.87 19.84
N VAL A 63 -5.51 -23.16 19.49
CA VAL A 63 -4.33 -24.03 19.37
C VAL A 63 -3.94 -24.12 17.90
N ALA A 64 -2.66 -23.92 17.60
CA ALA A 64 -2.15 -24.01 16.24
C ALA A 64 -2.35 -25.43 15.67
N ARG A 65 -3.40 -25.58 14.90
CA ARG A 65 -3.71 -26.78 14.09
C ARG A 65 -3.88 -26.36 12.65
N TRP A 66 -3.56 -27.26 11.74
CA TRP A 66 -3.58 -27.00 10.32
C TRP A 66 -4.24 -28.16 9.60
N CYS A 67 -4.99 -27.85 8.55
CA CYS A 67 -5.50 -28.81 7.58
C CYS A 67 -5.31 -28.26 6.17
N THR A 68 -5.63 -29.05 5.17
CA THR A 68 -5.68 -28.62 3.78
C THR A 68 -7.12 -28.32 3.41
N ASP A 69 -7.37 -27.14 2.81
CA ASP A 69 -8.70 -26.77 2.34
C ASP A 69 -9.03 -27.41 0.98
N ALA A 70 -10.20 -27.07 0.42
CA ALA A 70 -10.66 -27.61 -0.87
C ALA A 70 -9.76 -27.18 -2.07
N ASP A 71 -9.03 -26.07 -1.92
CA ASP A 71 -8.12 -25.54 -2.93
C ASP A 71 -6.69 -26.10 -2.79
N GLY A 72 -6.46 -27.00 -1.82
CA GLY A 72 -5.15 -27.59 -1.54
C GLY A 72 -4.22 -26.71 -0.69
N GLU A 73 -4.73 -25.62 -0.15
CA GLU A 73 -3.95 -24.68 0.66
C GLU A 73 -3.94 -25.09 2.15
N ARG A 74 -2.79 -24.89 2.79
CA ARG A 74 -2.65 -25.13 4.23
C ARG A 74 -3.27 -24.00 5.05
N VAL A 75 -4.37 -24.29 5.72
CA VAL A 75 -5.15 -23.31 6.49
C VAL A 75 -5.24 -23.69 7.98
N PRO A 76 -5.47 -22.71 8.89
CA PRO A 76 -5.79 -22.99 10.30
C PRO A 76 -7.00 -23.92 10.40
N ALA A 77 -6.99 -24.81 11.39
CA ALA A 77 -8.00 -25.83 11.54
C ALA A 77 -8.68 -25.84 12.92
N LEU A 78 -9.98 -26.14 12.90
CA LEU A 78 -10.79 -26.50 14.04
C LEU A 78 -10.85 -28.04 14.18
N ARG A 79 -11.05 -28.51 15.41
CA ARG A 79 -11.33 -29.92 15.64
C ARG A 79 -12.85 -30.15 15.66
N HIS A 80 -13.34 -30.90 14.71
CA HIS A 80 -14.72 -31.37 14.69
C HIS A 80 -14.93 -32.38 15.82
N PRO A 81 -16.17 -32.56 16.38
CA PRO A 81 -16.46 -33.58 17.42
C PRO A 81 -16.08 -35.00 17.04
N SER A 82 -16.06 -35.33 15.75
CA SER A 82 -15.55 -36.64 15.25
C SER A 82 -14.04 -36.83 15.41
N GLY A 83 -13.30 -35.77 15.76
CA GLY A 83 -11.83 -35.75 15.82
C GLY A 83 -11.15 -35.28 14.54
N GLU A 84 -11.88 -35.11 13.44
CA GLU A 84 -11.38 -34.59 12.17
C GLU A 84 -10.96 -33.11 12.28
N LEU A 85 -9.93 -32.71 11.53
CA LEU A 85 -9.53 -31.31 11.38
C LEU A 85 -10.23 -30.70 10.17
N VAL A 86 -10.99 -29.64 10.40
CA VAL A 86 -11.70 -28.88 9.37
C VAL A 86 -11.20 -27.42 9.32
N PRO A 87 -11.27 -26.75 8.17
CA PRO A 87 -10.84 -25.36 8.06
C PRO A 87 -11.50 -24.42 9.08
N ASP A 88 -10.71 -23.56 9.74
CA ASP A 88 -11.20 -22.42 10.52
C ASP A 88 -11.49 -21.28 9.55
N GLU A 89 -12.72 -21.21 9.04
CA GLU A 89 -13.14 -20.18 8.08
C GLU A 89 -13.08 -18.79 8.72
N ARG A 90 -12.09 -17.99 8.31
CA ARG A 90 -11.85 -16.62 8.81
C ARG A 90 -12.37 -15.58 7.81
N GLY A 91 -13.67 -15.61 7.57
CA GLY A 91 -14.34 -14.66 6.68
C GLY A 91 -14.61 -13.31 7.34
N VAL A 92 -15.17 -12.38 6.55
CA VAL A 92 -15.66 -11.06 7.02
C VAL A 92 -17.03 -11.15 7.72
N VAL A 93 -17.66 -12.31 7.70
CA VAL A 93 -18.96 -12.55 8.34
C VAL A 93 -18.74 -13.45 9.55
N PHE A 94 -19.36 -13.09 10.68
CA PHE A 94 -19.36 -13.93 11.87
C PHE A 94 -20.09 -15.26 11.57
N ARG A 95 -19.42 -16.36 11.81
CA ARG A 95 -20.00 -17.71 11.68
C ARG A 95 -19.65 -18.55 12.88
N VAL A 96 -20.57 -19.38 13.29
CA VAL A 96 -20.37 -20.42 14.28
C VAL A 96 -20.45 -21.76 13.57
N PRO A 97 -19.50 -22.69 13.78
CA PRO A 97 -19.58 -24.01 13.16
C PRO A 97 -20.89 -24.72 13.51
N PRO A 98 -21.48 -25.49 12.58
CA PRO A 98 -22.82 -26.10 12.78
C PRO A 98 -22.94 -27.02 13.99
N TRP A 99 -21.83 -27.60 14.45
CA TRP A 99 -21.77 -28.50 15.61
C TRP A 99 -21.58 -27.77 16.94
N VAL A 100 -21.46 -26.44 16.93
CA VAL A 100 -21.28 -25.64 18.14
C VAL A 100 -22.60 -25.05 18.57
N THR A 101 -23.02 -25.34 19.79
CA THR A 101 -24.19 -24.72 20.42
C THR A 101 -23.83 -23.31 20.85
N VAL A 102 -24.57 -22.32 20.35
CA VAL A 102 -24.38 -20.93 20.78
C VAL A 102 -24.93 -20.76 22.20
N PRO A 103 -24.12 -20.28 23.15
CA PRO A 103 -24.56 -19.95 24.50
C PRO A 103 -25.77 -19.02 24.50
N GLU A 104 -26.73 -19.27 25.40
CA GLU A 104 -28.00 -18.52 25.47
C GLU A 104 -27.81 -16.99 25.56
N PRO A 105 -26.87 -16.46 26.36
CA PRO A 105 -26.64 -15.02 26.46
C PRO A 105 -26.19 -14.36 25.14
N LEU A 106 -25.65 -15.12 24.16
CA LEU A 106 -25.22 -14.58 22.88
C LEU A 106 -26.33 -14.47 21.82
N ARG A 107 -27.46 -15.22 22.01
CA ARG A 107 -28.54 -15.28 21.03
C ARG A 107 -29.19 -13.92 20.72
N PRO A 108 -29.48 -13.05 21.73
CA PRO A 108 -30.01 -11.73 21.46
C PRO A 108 -29.08 -10.88 20.55
N HIS A 109 -27.77 -10.98 20.74
CA HIS A 109 -26.76 -10.25 19.96
C HIS A 109 -26.68 -10.77 18.52
N LEU A 110 -26.84 -12.07 18.31
CA LEU A 110 -26.97 -12.65 16.97
C LEU A 110 -28.23 -12.17 16.25
N ALA A 111 -29.35 -12.16 16.95
CA ALA A 111 -30.63 -11.67 16.41
C ALA A 111 -30.54 -10.17 16.05
N ALA A 112 -29.96 -9.35 16.93
CA ALA A 112 -29.74 -7.94 16.68
C ALA A 112 -28.83 -7.71 15.44
N ARG A 113 -27.76 -8.48 15.31
CA ARG A 113 -26.89 -8.43 14.14
C ARG A 113 -27.62 -8.82 12.85
N ALA A 114 -28.41 -9.86 12.88
CA ALA A 114 -29.19 -10.29 11.72
C ALA A 114 -30.26 -9.26 11.31
N ALA A 115 -30.84 -8.56 12.29
CA ALA A 115 -31.83 -7.49 12.03
C ALA A 115 -31.19 -6.19 11.56
N ALA A 116 -29.91 -5.97 11.76
CA ALA A 116 -29.21 -4.74 11.37
C ALA A 116 -28.93 -4.61 9.85
N GLY A 117 -29.39 -5.57 9.03
CA GLY A 117 -29.29 -5.46 7.57
C GLY A 117 -30.09 -4.27 7.05
N ASP A 118 -29.41 -3.29 6.43
CA ASP A 118 -30.06 -2.14 5.80
C ASP A 118 -30.59 -2.52 4.42
N THR A 119 -31.90 -2.76 4.33
CA THR A 119 -32.59 -3.02 3.06
C THR A 119 -32.79 -1.75 2.22
N THR A 120 -32.53 -0.58 2.80
CA THR A 120 -32.73 0.73 2.13
C THR A 120 -31.48 1.20 1.38
N PHE A 121 -30.35 0.53 1.52
CA PHE A 121 -29.12 0.91 0.81
C PHE A 121 -29.30 0.71 -0.71
N PRO A 122 -29.29 1.78 -1.51
CA PRO A 122 -29.75 1.73 -2.90
C PRO A 122 -28.70 1.20 -3.89
N TYR A 123 -27.58 0.68 -3.40
CA TYR A 123 -26.49 0.20 -4.24
C TYR A 123 -26.29 -1.30 -4.09
N THR A 124 -25.94 -1.95 -5.19
CA THR A 124 -25.50 -3.35 -5.21
C THR A 124 -24.01 -3.38 -5.55
N VAL A 125 -23.19 -3.91 -4.65
CA VAL A 125 -21.75 -4.12 -4.87
C VAL A 125 -21.57 -5.17 -5.96
N THR A 126 -20.82 -4.84 -7.01
CA THR A 126 -20.52 -5.73 -8.13
C THR A 126 -19.10 -6.28 -8.06
N GLU A 127 -18.17 -5.52 -7.46
CA GLU A 127 -16.76 -5.90 -7.36
C GLU A 127 -16.12 -5.23 -6.15
N SER A 128 -15.18 -5.92 -5.53
CA SER A 128 -14.30 -5.34 -4.52
C SER A 128 -12.98 -4.95 -5.15
N LEU A 129 -12.67 -3.66 -5.19
CA LEU A 129 -11.46 -3.13 -5.81
C LEU A 129 -10.28 -3.21 -4.85
N GLN A 130 -10.50 -2.86 -3.57
CA GLN A 130 -9.45 -2.83 -2.56
C GLN A 130 -10.01 -3.05 -1.15
N PHE A 131 -9.21 -3.70 -0.30
CA PHE A 131 -9.46 -3.79 1.13
C PHE A 131 -8.30 -3.25 1.95
N SER A 132 -8.61 -2.49 2.99
CA SER A 132 -7.65 -2.00 3.97
C SER A 132 -8.21 -2.08 5.38
N ASN A 133 -7.40 -1.75 6.38
CA ASN A 133 -7.89 -1.59 7.75
C ASN A 133 -8.91 -0.45 7.87
N ALA A 134 -8.76 0.61 7.08
CA ALA A 134 -9.67 1.75 7.06
C ALA A 134 -11.08 1.40 6.56
N GLY A 135 -11.20 0.47 5.61
CA GLY A 135 -12.43 0.07 4.96
C GLY A 135 -12.18 -0.65 3.64
N GLY A 136 -13.14 -0.63 2.75
CA GLY A 136 -13.04 -1.17 1.39
C GLY A 136 -13.38 -0.13 0.33
N ILE A 137 -12.90 -0.39 -0.89
CA ILE A 137 -13.31 0.35 -2.09
C ILE A 137 -14.02 -0.65 -2.99
N TYR A 138 -15.23 -0.31 -3.40
CA TYR A 138 -16.09 -1.21 -4.14
C TYR A 138 -16.62 -0.52 -5.40
N ARG A 139 -16.67 -1.26 -6.51
CA ARG A 139 -17.52 -0.91 -7.64
C ARG A 139 -18.94 -1.35 -7.32
N ALA A 140 -19.90 -0.47 -7.55
CA ALA A 140 -21.30 -0.74 -7.27
C ALA A 140 -22.20 -0.17 -8.34
N ARG A 141 -23.46 -0.62 -8.35
CA ARG A 141 -24.50 -0.13 -9.23
C ARG A 141 -25.68 0.37 -8.42
N HIS A 142 -26.16 1.56 -8.72
CA HIS A 142 -27.41 2.07 -8.15
C HIS A 142 -28.59 1.22 -8.66
N ARG A 143 -29.42 0.70 -7.76
CA ARG A 143 -30.46 -0.31 -8.07
C ARG A 143 -31.51 0.19 -9.04
N GLU A 144 -31.93 1.46 -8.91
CA GLU A 144 -33.00 2.03 -9.73
C GLU A 144 -32.46 2.58 -11.05
N THR A 145 -31.36 3.34 -11.02
CA THR A 145 -30.85 4.06 -12.20
C THR A 145 -29.87 3.24 -13.02
N GLY A 146 -29.34 2.16 -12.47
CA GLY A 146 -28.28 1.37 -13.09
C GLY A 146 -26.91 2.06 -13.16
N ARG A 147 -26.78 3.31 -12.64
CA ARG A 147 -25.52 4.08 -12.65
C ARG A 147 -24.42 3.31 -11.92
N GLN A 148 -23.25 3.23 -12.53
CA GLN A 148 -22.07 2.72 -11.88
C GLN A 148 -21.45 3.79 -10.97
N VAL A 149 -21.05 3.39 -9.77
CA VAL A 149 -20.42 4.26 -8.76
C VAL A 149 -19.27 3.52 -8.09
N VAL A 150 -18.39 4.29 -7.47
CA VAL A 150 -17.42 3.78 -6.49
C VAL A 150 -17.95 4.11 -5.09
N LEU A 151 -17.98 3.09 -4.23
CA LEU A 151 -18.28 3.22 -2.81
C LEU A 151 -16.96 3.13 -2.05
N ARG A 152 -16.59 4.16 -1.31
CA ARG A 152 -15.46 4.14 -0.37
C ARG A 152 -16.00 3.96 1.03
N GLU A 153 -15.72 2.81 1.63
CA GLU A 153 -16.10 2.50 2.99
C GLU A 153 -15.09 3.10 3.97
N ALA A 154 -15.56 3.77 5.00
CA ALA A 154 -14.78 4.19 6.14
C ALA A 154 -15.36 3.60 7.42
N ARG A 155 -14.49 2.96 8.21
CA ARG A 155 -14.83 2.31 9.47
C ARG A 155 -14.43 3.22 10.62
N PRO A 156 -15.34 3.50 11.58
CA PRO A 156 -15.01 4.31 12.76
C PRO A 156 -13.83 3.72 13.55
N HIS A 157 -13.01 4.60 14.10
CA HIS A 157 -11.87 4.27 14.96
C HIS A 157 -10.83 3.34 14.34
N SER A 158 -10.84 3.18 13.01
CA SER A 158 -9.93 2.33 12.23
C SER A 158 -9.09 3.16 11.27
N GLY A 159 -7.97 2.59 10.82
CA GLY A 159 -7.14 3.21 9.81
C GLY A 159 -6.57 4.55 10.25
N LEU A 160 -6.07 4.66 11.48
CA LEU A 160 -5.47 5.88 11.99
C LEU A 160 -4.26 6.28 11.14
N ASP A 161 -4.21 7.55 10.75
CA ASP A 161 -3.02 8.16 10.16
C ASP A 161 -2.02 8.59 11.26
N ALA A 162 -0.88 9.14 10.83
CA ALA A 162 0.19 9.53 11.74
C ALA A 162 -0.19 10.66 12.71
N VAL A 163 -1.25 11.42 12.41
CA VAL A 163 -1.76 12.49 13.28
C VAL A 163 -3.00 12.06 14.08
N GLY A 164 -3.41 10.81 13.94
CA GLY A 164 -4.48 10.21 14.74
C GLY A 164 -5.88 10.36 14.15
N HIS A 165 -6.04 10.83 12.90
CA HIS A 165 -7.33 10.86 12.23
C HIS A 165 -7.73 9.45 11.78
N ASP A 166 -8.96 9.06 12.07
CA ASP A 166 -9.52 7.79 11.61
C ASP A 166 -10.04 7.88 10.16
N ALA A 167 -10.44 6.73 9.61
CA ALA A 167 -10.96 6.65 8.25
C ALA A 167 -12.20 7.52 8.01
N VAL A 168 -13.08 7.65 9.02
CA VAL A 168 -14.30 8.46 8.90
C VAL A 168 -13.98 9.95 8.81
N THR A 169 -13.03 10.41 9.61
CA THR A 169 -12.53 11.80 9.56
C THR A 169 -11.98 12.13 8.18
N ARG A 170 -11.17 11.23 7.60
CA ARG A 170 -10.62 11.41 6.24
C ARG A 170 -11.69 11.35 5.17
N LEU A 171 -12.67 10.43 5.26
CA LEU A 171 -13.78 10.34 4.32
C LEU A 171 -14.60 11.66 4.29
N HIS A 172 -14.86 12.27 5.45
CA HIS A 172 -15.55 13.55 5.49
C HIS A 172 -14.69 14.70 4.95
N ARG A 173 -13.37 14.65 5.09
CA ARG A 173 -12.45 15.60 4.46
C ARG A 173 -12.52 15.48 2.95
N GLU A 174 -12.41 14.26 2.42
CA GLU A 174 -12.54 13.95 1.01
C GLU A 174 -13.89 14.42 0.44
N HIS A 175 -14.98 14.13 1.13
CA HIS A 175 -16.32 14.59 0.72
C HIS A 175 -16.41 16.11 0.62
N ARG A 176 -15.85 16.85 1.59
CA ARG A 176 -15.81 18.33 1.54
C ARG A 176 -15.00 18.85 0.37
N ALA A 177 -13.81 18.27 0.14
CA ALA A 177 -12.95 18.65 -0.97
C ALA A 177 -13.64 18.40 -2.32
N LEU A 178 -14.16 17.20 -2.55
CA LEU A 178 -14.89 16.85 -3.78
C LEU A 178 -16.11 17.74 -4.02
N THR A 179 -16.85 18.10 -2.95
CA THR A 179 -18.01 19.00 -3.04
C THR A 179 -17.58 20.41 -3.45
N ALA A 180 -16.49 20.94 -2.88
CA ALA A 180 -15.95 22.26 -3.21
C ALA A 180 -15.37 22.33 -4.62
N LEU A 181 -14.84 21.22 -5.12
CA LEU A 181 -14.21 21.07 -6.44
C LEU A 181 -15.21 20.63 -7.53
N ALA A 182 -16.49 20.48 -7.18
CA ALA A 182 -17.52 20.03 -8.12
C ALA A 182 -17.53 20.86 -9.42
N GLY A 183 -17.70 20.15 -10.55
CA GLY A 183 -17.71 20.74 -11.88
C GLY A 183 -16.34 20.92 -12.54
N LEU A 184 -15.24 20.53 -11.88
CA LEU A 184 -13.95 20.40 -12.53
C LEU A 184 -13.85 19.04 -13.27
N ASP A 185 -13.47 19.05 -14.54
CA ASP A 185 -13.36 17.84 -15.37
C ASP A 185 -12.32 16.83 -14.88
N CYS A 186 -11.37 17.30 -14.06
CA CYS A 186 -10.30 16.49 -13.48
C CYS A 186 -10.65 15.88 -12.11
N VAL A 187 -11.89 16.01 -11.65
CA VAL A 187 -12.36 15.56 -10.33
C VAL A 187 -13.62 14.70 -10.49
N PRO A 188 -13.74 13.56 -9.80
CA PRO A 188 -14.94 12.74 -9.84
C PRO A 188 -16.16 13.48 -9.30
N GLU A 189 -17.33 13.25 -9.90
CA GLU A 189 -18.59 13.69 -9.32
C GLU A 189 -18.84 12.97 -7.99
N VAL A 190 -19.19 13.73 -6.95
CA VAL A 190 -19.58 13.18 -5.65
C VAL A 190 -21.09 13.09 -5.53
N HIS A 191 -21.61 11.93 -5.16
CA HIS A 191 -23.04 11.68 -5.00
C HIS A 191 -23.51 11.74 -3.54
N GLY A 192 -22.59 11.96 -2.61
CA GLY A 192 -22.86 12.17 -1.19
C GLY A 192 -22.24 11.10 -0.28
N VAL A 193 -22.59 11.18 0.99
CA VAL A 193 -22.20 10.23 2.03
C VAL A 193 -23.42 9.53 2.59
N ARG A 194 -23.33 8.24 2.81
CA ARG A 194 -24.34 7.44 3.50
C ARG A 194 -23.72 6.61 4.62
N SER A 195 -24.47 6.48 5.70
CA SER A 195 -24.09 5.55 6.79
C SER A 195 -25.00 4.35 6.71
N VAL A 196 -24.38 3.16 6.73
CA VAL A 196 -25.08 1.89 6.85
C VAL A 196 -24.59 1.28 8.15
N TRP A 197 -25.47 1.20 9.12
CA TRP A 197 -25.14 0.80 10.47
C TRP A 197 -24.02 1.70 11.05
N GLU A 198 -22.85 1.18 11.38
CA GLU A 198 -21.71 1.97 11.88
C GLU A 198 -20.70 2.35 10.77
N HIS A 199 -20.91 1.92 9.55
CA HIS A 199 -19.99 2.17 8.44
C HIS A 199 -20.44 3.37 7.61
N HIS A 200 -19.49 4.20 7.21
CA HIS A 200 -19.71 5.35 6.36
C HIS A 200 -19.26 5.04 4.94
N PHE A 201 -20.04 5.45 3.97
CA PHE A 201 -19.74 5.26 2.56
C PHE A 201 -19.76 6.60 1.84
N LEU A 202 -18.66 6.98 1.22
CA LEU A 202 -18.59 8.03 0.24
C LEU A 202 -18.96 7.42 -1.12
N ILE A 203 -19.96 8.03 -1.78
CA ILE A 203 -20.43 7.59 -3.08
C ILE A 203 -19.93 8.60 -4.11
N GLN A 204 -19.17 8.12 -5.10
CA GLN A 204 -18.60 8.95 -6.14
C GLN A 204 -18.69 8.28 -7.51
N GLU A 205 -18.51 9.06 -8.55
CA GLU A 205 -18.47 8.62 -9.94
C GLU A 205 -17.45 7.47 -10.11
N HIS A 206 -17.84 6.44 -10.86
CA HIS A 206 -16.89 5.46 -11.36
C HIS A 206 -16.21 6.01 -12.60
N ILE A 207 -14.92 6.27 -12.51
CA ILE A 207 -14.11 6.74 -13.64
C ILE A 207 -13.64 5.53 -14.44
N GLU A 208 -14.07 5.45 -15.71
CA GLU A 208 -13.59 4.45 -16.65
C GLU A 208 -12.23 4.87 -17.21
N GLY A 209 -11.28 3.95 -17.24
CA GLY A 209 -9.93 4.21 -17.77
C GLY A 209 -8.87 3.34 -17.08
N PHE A 210 -7.62 3.68 -17.36
CA PHE A 210 -6.45 3.04 -16.74
C PHE A 210 -5.75 4.05 -15.83
N THR A 211 -5.18 3.56 -14.74
CA THR A 211 -4.31 4.39 -13.91
C THR A 211 -3.09 4.83 -14.72
N LEU A 212 -2.52 5.99 -14.36
CA LEU A 212 -1.28 6.45 -14.98
C LEU A 212 -0.16 5.41 -14.78
N LEU A 213 -0.16 4.66 -13.65
CA LEU A 213 0.80 3.59 -13.45
C LEU A 213 0.66 2.48 -14.48
N GLU A 214 -0.57 2.02 -14.77
CA GLU A 214 -0.82 1.02 -15.81
C GLU A 214 -0.41 1.51 -17.21
N GLU A 215 -0.67 2.80 -17.52
CA GLU A 215 -0.25 3.41 -18.77
C GLU A 215 1.29 3.54 -18.86
N ILE A 216 1.97 3.87 -17.75
CA ILE A 216 3.44 3.86 -17.70
C ILE A 216 3.96 2.46 -18.00
N VAL A 217 3.48 1.45 -17.29
CA VAL A 217 3.91 0.05 -17.48
C VAL A 217 3.69 -0.40 -18.90
N ALA A 218 2.55 -0.04 -19.52
CA ALA A 218 2.24 -0.44 -20.90
C ALA A 218 3.08 0.27 -21.97
N ARG A 219 3.59 1.48 -21.68
CA ARG A 219 4.28 2.34 -22.65
C ARG A 219 5.78 2.49 -22.42
N PHE A 220 6.31 2.05 -21.27
CA PHE A 220 7.67 2.36 -20.86
C PHE A 220 8.69 1.92 -21.91
N ALA A 221 9.25 2.87 -22.62
CA ALA A 221 10.07 2.64 -23.81
C ALA A 221 11.34 1.83 -23.55
N LEU A 222 11.90 1.92 -22.32
CA LEU A 222 13.08 1.14 -21.92
C LEU A 222 12.78 -0.31 -21.59
N LEU A 223 11.51 -0.67 -21.38
CA LEU A 223 11.07 -2.03 -21.08
C LEU A 223 10.57 -2.76 -22.33
N HIS A 224 9.81 -2.06 -23.17
CA HIS A 224 9.09 -2.67 -24.28
C HIS A 224 9.67 -2.35 -25.67
N GLY A 225 10.55 -1.34 -25.75
CA GLY A 225 11.15 -0.89 -26.99
C GLY A 225 12.61 -1.33 -27.15
N SER A 226 13.15 -1.07 -28.33
CA SER A 226 14.58 -1.23 -28.62
C SER A 226 15.41 -0.07 -28.06
N GLY A 227 14.75 0.94 -27.47
CA GLY A 227 15.38 2.13 -26.93
C GLY A 227 15.94 3.05 -28.00
N THR A 228 15.39 3.02 -29.23
CA THR A 228 15.77 3.91 -30.32
C THR A 228 15.39 5.36 -30.00
N ASP A 229 16.09 6.30 -30.62
CA ASP A 229 15.82 7.74 -30.44
C ASP A 229 14.37 8.10 -30.79
N ALA A 230 13.78 7.48 -31.82
CA ALA A 230 12.39 7.70 -32.20
C ALA A 230 11.38 7.19 -31.18
N GLU A 231 11.62 6.00 -30.61
CA GLU A 231 10.78 5.45 -29.53
C GLU A 231 10.86 6.31 -28.27
N LEU A 232 12.07 6.75 -27.91
CA LEU A 232 12.28 7.63 -26.76
C LEU A 232 11.60 8.99 -26.97
N ALA A 233 11.71 9.58 -28.17
CA ALA A 233 11.05 10.84 -28.50
C ALA A 233 9.51 10.72 -28.46
N THR A 234 8.95 9.61 -28.94
CA THR A 234 7.51 9.33 -28.85
C THR A 234 7.05 9.19 -27.40
N TYR A 235 7.83 8.50 -26.57
CA TYR A 235 7.53 8.32 -25.16
C TYR A 235 7.61 9.64 -24.38
N THR A 236 8.65 10.44 -24.61
CA THR A 236 8.81 11.74 -23.94
C THR A 236 7.71 12.74 -24.33
N ALA A 237 7.29 12.77 -25.60
CA ALA A 237 6.15 13.57 -26.02
C ALA A 237 4.85 13.19 -25.29
N TRP A 238 4.64 11.89 -25.03
CA TRP A 238 3.52 11.45 -24.21
C TRP A 238 3.68 11.88 -22.74
N VAL A 239 4.88 11.75 -22.16
CA VAL A 239 5.19 12.21 -20.79
C VAL A 239 4.92 13.71 -20.65
N ASP A 240 5.38 14.53 -21.60
CA ASP A 240 5.17 15.98 -21.61
C ASP A 240 3.67 16.32 -21.66
N SER A 241 2.91 15.67 -22.55
CA SER A 241 1.47 15.85 -22.66
C SER A 241 0.72 15.46 -21.37
N VAL A 242 1.11 14.38 -20.69
CA VAL A 242 0.51 14.00 -19.39
C VAL A 242 0.86 15.01 -18.32
N THR A 243 2.12 15.44 -18.27
CA THR A 243 2.62 16.40 -17.27
C THR A 243 1.91 17.74 -17.39
N GLU A 244 1.71 18.24 -18.61
CA GLU A 244 0.98 19.48 -18.85
C GLU A 244 -0.47 19.40 -18.36
N ARG A 245 -1.16 18.30 -18.67
CA ARG A 245 -2.54 18.07 -18.19
C ARG A 245 -2.63 17.93 -16.67
N LEU A 246 -1.62 17.30 -16.03
CA LEU A 246 -1.54 17.23 -14.56
C LEU A 246 -1.33 18.62 -13.97
N ALA A 247 -0.46 19.44 -14.55
CA ALA A 247 -0.24 20.82 -14.12
C ALA A 247 -1.53 21.67 -14.23
N GLN A 248 -2.27 21.53 -15.34
CA GLN A 248 -3.56 22.19 -15.53
C GLN A 248 -4.60 21.75 -14.50
N ALA A 249 -4.68 20.45 -14.20
CA ALA A 249 -5.58 19.89 -13.20
C ALA A 249 -5.27 20.45 -11.80
N LEU A 250 -3.99 20.45 -11.39
CA LEU A 250 -3.58 21.04 -10.11
C LEU A 250 -3.88 22.55 -10.06
N ALA A 251 -3.60 23.30 -11.13
CA ALA A 251 -3.91 24.72 -11.20
C ALA A 251 -5.42 24.99 -11.04
N ALA A 252 -6.28 24.16 -11.62
CA ALA A 252 -7.73 24.28 -11.46
C ALA A 252 -8.18 24.01 -10.01
N ILE A 253 -7.58 23.03 -9.33
CA ILE A 253 -7.82 22.72 -7.91
C ILE A 253 -7.33 23.88 -7.04
N HIS A 254 -6.12 24.40 -7.29
CA HIS A 254 -5.55 25.55 -6.55
C HIS A 254 -6.41 26.80 -6.71
N ALA A 255 -6.96 27.06 -7.91
CA ALA A 255 -7.88 28.17 -8.14
C ALA A 255 -9.18 28.11 -7.32
N ARG A 256 -9.55 26.92 -6.82
CA ARG A 256 -10.65 26.70 -5.87
C ARG A 256 -10.22 26.78 -4.40
N GLY A 257 -8.95 27.14 -4.13
CA GLY A 257 -8.41 27.28 -2.79
C GLY A 257 -8.00 25.95 -2.11
N PHE A 258 -7.89 24.87 -2.85
CA PHE A 258 -7.47 23.56 -2.34
C PHE A 258 -6.11 23.14 -2.90
N ARG A 259 -5.38 22.33 -2.17
CA ARG A 259 -4.29 21.47 -2.68
C ARG A 259 -4.81 20.04 -2.81
N PHE A 260 -4.23 19.25 -3.71
CA PHE A 260 -4.56 17.84 -3.87
C PHE A 260 -3.90 16.97 -2.80
N GLY A 261 -2.59 17.16 -2.57
CA GLY A 261 -1.85 16.61 -1.43
C GLY A 261 -1.37 15.17 -1.57
N ASP A 262 -1.76 14.42 -2.60
CA ASP A 262 -1.34 13.01 -2.79
C ASP A 262 -1.23 12.63 -4.28
N LEU A 263 -0.51 13.44 -5.07
CA LEU A 263 -0.31 13.16 -6.47
C LEU A 263 0.74 12.06 -6.67
N HIS A 264 0.30 10.92 -7.21
CA HIS A 264 1.15 9.82 -7.65
C HIS A 264 0.44 8.98 -8.73
N PRO A 265 1.17 8.14 -9.50
CA PRO A 265 0.60 7.49 -10.69
C PRO A 265 -0.64 6.62 -10.47
N THR A 266 -0.86 6.09 -9.28
CA THR A 266 -2.07 5.28 -9.01
C THR A 266 -3.29 6.14 -8.67
N ASN A 267 -3.11 7.43 -8.34
CA ASN A 267 -4.19 8.38 -8.06
C ASN A 267 -4.60 9.21 -9.28
N VAL A 268 -4.15 8.81 -10.47
CA VAL A 268 -4.47 9.46 -11.73
C VAL A 268 -5.09 8.43 -12.67
N ILE A 269 -6.28 8.68 -13.19
CA ILE A 269 -6.92 7.84 -14.22
C ILE A 269 -6.89 8.58 -15.55
N ILE A 270 -6.44 7.91 -16.59
CA ILE A 270 -6.51 8.37 -17.99
C ILE A 270 -7.71 7.68 -18.62
N ARG A 271 -8.71 8.47 -18.99
CA ARG A 271 -9.96 7.99 -19.63
C ARG A 271 -9.70 7.61 -21.10
N PRO A 272 -10.59 6.81 -21.71
CA PRO A 272 -10.47 6.45 -23.14
C PRO A 272 -10.48 7.66 -24.10
N ASP A 273 -11.12 8.77 -23.72
CA ASP A 273 -11.13 10.04 -24.46
C ASP A 273 -9.86 10.88 -24.24
N GLY A 274 -8.90 10.38 -23.46
CA GLY A 274 -7.65 11.05 -23.14
C GLY A 274 -7.74 12.04 -21.99
N ARG A 275 -8.91 12.34 -21.43
CA ARG A 275 -9.04 13.19 -20.24
C ARG A 275 -8.41 12.52 -19.03
N LEU A 276 -7.88 13.35 -18.14
CA LEU A 276 -7.21 12.93 -16.92
C LEU A 276 -8.07 13.28 -15.71
N VAL A 277 -8.28 12.32 -14.81
CA VAL A 277 -9.04 12.51 -13.58
C VAL A 277 -8.19 12.10 -12.39
N LEU A 278 -8.07 13.00 -11.42
CA LEU A 278 -7.45 12.73 -10.12
C LEU A 278 -8.45 12.03 -9.22
N ILE A 279 -8.00 11.03 -8.49
CA ILE A 279 -8.82 10.26 -7.53
C ILE A 279 -8.13 10.25 -6.16
N ASP A 280 -8.87 9.90 -5.12
CA ASP A 280 -8.35 9.81 -3.75
C ASP A 280 -8.00 11.18 -3.12
N PHE A 281 -9.04 11.97 -2.82
CA PHE A 281 -8.92 13.31 -2.24
C PHE A 281 -8.83 13.30 -0.70
N GLU A 282 -8.46 12.18 -0.07
CA GLU A 282 -8.44 12.08 1.40
C GLU A 282 -7.39 12.99 2.06
N TYR A 283 -6.37 13.43 1.30
CA TYR A 283 -5.33 14.37 1.73
C TYR A 283 -5.54 15.79 1.18
N ALA A 284 -6.61 16.02 0.43
CA ALA A 284 -6.93 17.35 -0.07
C ALA A 284 -7.34 18.28 1.08
N THR A 285 -6.68 19.43 1.17
CA THR A 285 -6.90 20.46 2.20
C THR A 285 -6.88 21.86 1.59
N ALA A 286 -7.28 22.86 2.36
CA ALA A 286 -7.15 24.25 1.93
C ALA A 286 -5.67 24.59 1.68
N LEU A 287 -5.40 25.50 0.73
CA LEU A 287 -4.03 25.91 0.37
C LEU A 287 -3.25 26.54 1.52
N ASP A 288 -3.94 27.19 2.43
CA ASP A 288 -3.40 27.87 3.61
C ASP A 288 -3.26 26.93 4.83
N ASP A 289 -3.72 25.68 4.71
CA ASP A 289 -3.57 24.67 5.74
C ASP A 289 -2.08 24.29 5.89
N GLN A 290 -1.53 24.49 7.10
CA GLN A 290 -0.14 24.19 7.42
C GLN A 290 0.08 22.70 7.77
N ASP A 291 -0.99 21.93 7.99
CA ASP A 291 -0.93 20.51 8.31
C ASP A 291 -0.56 19.70 7.06
N THR A 292 0.71 19.35 6.97
CA THR A 292 1.18 18.47 5.88
C THR A 292 0.89 17.01 6.23
N PRO A 293 0.16 16.29 5.40
CA PRO A 293 -0.05 14.85 5.62
C PRO A 293 1.28 14.11 5.66
N VAL A 294 1.41 13.22 6.62
CA VAL A 294 2.63 12.40 6.78
C VAL A 294 2.61 11.16 5.87
N ALA A 295 1.45 10.81 5.34
CA ALA A 295 1.28 9.67 4.43
C ALA A 295 1.31 10.14 2.97
N GLY A 296 1.97 9.34 2.12
CA GLY A 296 2.08 9.56 0.68
C GLY A 296 2.95 8.49 0.06
N ALA A 297 3.01 8.43 -1.27
CA ALA A 297 3.83 7.45 -1.96
C ALA A 297 5.33 7.71 -1.74
N PRO A 298 6.12 6.69 -1.35
CA PRO A 298 7.55 6.86 -1.12
C PRO A 298 8.27 7.51 -2.31
N GLY A 299 9.08 8.54 -2.05
CA GLY A 299 9.84 9.26 -3.06
C GLY A 299 9.06 10.31 -3.86
N LEU A 300 7.73 10.25 -3.87
CA LEU A 300 6.88 11.23 -4.54
C LEU A 300 6.34 12.32 -3.60
N GLN A 301 6.48 12.12 -2.31
CA GLN A 301 6.00 13.02 -1.28
C GLN A 301 6.98 14.17 -1.02
N ALA A 302 6.46 15.39 -0.94
CA ALA A 302 7.23 16.56 -0.54
C ALA A 302 7.82 16.42 0.88
N PRO A 303 8.91 17.15 1.21
CA PRO A 303 9.40 17.24 2.58
C PRO A 303 8.31 17.69 3.54
N ILE A 304 8.34 17.17 4.78
CA ILE A 304 7.46 17.63 5.86
C ILE A 304 7.64 19.14 6.03
N GLY A 305 6.52 19.87 6.16
CA GLY A 305 6.51 21.32 6.29
C GLY A 305 6.59 22.10 4.96
N THR A 306 6.51 21.42 3.81
CA THR A 306 6.36 22.10 2.51
C THR A 306 4.95 22.71 2.41
N PRO A 307 4.80 24.02 2.06
CA PRO A 307 3.50 24.67 1.92
C PRO A 307 2.62 24.03 0.85
N GLY A 308 1.31 24.21 0.96
CA GLY A 308 0.26 23.57 0.18
C GLY A 308 0.54 23.45 -1.33
N ALA A 309 0.56 24.53 -2.09
CA ALA A 309 0.80 24.51 -3.52
C ALA A 309 2.21 24.01 -3.91
N GLU A 310 3.22 24.28 -3.07
CA GLU A 310 4.58 23.80 -3.31
C GLU A 310 4.67 22.27 -3.11
N SER A 311 3.85 21.69 -2.23
CA SER A 311 3.80 20.24 -2.05
C SER A 311 3.24 19.54 -3.29
N ASP A 312 2.22 20.10 -3.93
CA ASP A 312 1.67 19.59 -5.20
C ASP A 312 2.65 19.80 -6.37
N ALA A 313 3.38 20.93 -6.38
CA ALA A 313 4.43 21.17 -7.39
C ALA A 313 5.58 20.16 -7.25
N TYR A 314 5.97 19.82 -6.02
CA TYR A 314 6.93 18.73 -5.78
C TYR A 314 6.40 17.39 -6.30
N ALA A 315 5.17 17.03 -5.96
CA ALA A 315 4.57 15.78 -6.39
C ALA A 315 4.41 15.70 -7.92
N LEU A 316 4.10 16.81 -8.59
CA LEU A 316 4.06 16.92 -10.05
C LEU A 316 5.44 16.65 -10.65
N TRP A 317 6.49 17.31 -10.16
CA TRP A 317 7.85 17.06 -10.61
C TRP A 317 8.30 15.61 -10.35
N ALA A 318 7.99 15.08 -9.17
CA ALA A 318 8.33 13.70 -8.80
C ALA A 318 7.57 12.68 -9.66
N THR A 319 6.31 12.94 -9.99
CA THR A 319 5.50 12.10 -10.90
C THR A 319 6.04 12.15 -12.34
N TRP A 320 6.42 13.34 -12.83
CA TRP A 320 7.11 13.48 -14.12
C TRP A 320 8.38 12.65 -14.15
N LEU A 321 9.22 12.76 -13.11
CA LEU A 321 10.46 11.99 -13.04
C LEU A 321 10.18 10.49 -12.91
N TYR A 322 9.12 10.09 -12.18
CA TYR A 322 8.69 8.70 -12.09
C TYR A 322 8.30 8.12 -13.45
N MET A 323 7.62 8.87 -14.30
CA MET A 323 7.30 8.44 -15.67
C MET A 323 8.55 8.13 -16.48
N LEU A 324 9.64 8.88 -16.29
CA LEU A 324 10.92 8.66 -16.96
C LEU A 324 11.78 7.61 -16.26
N MET A 325 11.71 7.54 -14.92
CA MET A 325 12.52 6.69 -14.04
C MET A 325 11.66 6.10 -12.92
N PRO A 326 10.94 4.99 -13.15
CA PRO A 326 9.97 4.41 -12.19
C PRO A 326 10.65 3.70 -11.01
N ILE A 327 11.63 4.35 -10.38
CA ILE A 327 12.40 3.91 -9.22
C ILE A 327 12.53 5.04 -8.17
N MET A 328 11.54 5.92 -8.12
CA MET A 328 11.54 7.09 -7.22
C MET A 328 11.48 6.74 -5.74
N GLU A 329 11.15 5.51 -5.39
CA GLU A 329 11.21 5.00 -4.01
C GLU A 329 12.58 5.20 -3.38
N MET A 330 13.66 5.17 -4.18
CA MET A 330 15.02 5.47 -3.73
C MET A 330 15.16 6.89 -3.17
N ALA A 331 14.40 7.84 -3.72
CA ALA A 331 14.38 9.22 -3.22
C ALA A 331 13.68 9.35 -1.85
N GLY A 332 12.86 8.38 -1.47
CA GLY A 332 12.28 8.28 -0.13
C GLY A 332 13.34 8.02 0.95
N HIS A 333 14.42 7.33 0.60
CA HIS A 333 15.54 7.05 1.51
C HIS A 333 16.60 8.16 1.49
N ASP A 334 16.87 8.71 0.30
CA ASP A 334 17.80 9.82 0.11
C ASP A 334 17.33 10.72 -1.03
N ARG A 335 16.87 11.91 -0.72
CA ARG A 335 16.35 12.89 -1.70
C ARG A 335 17.36 13.32 -2.74
N ALA A 336 18.66 13.25 -2.44
CA ALA A 336 19.69 13.51 -3.41
C ALA A 336 19.63 12.55 -4.62
N LYS A 337 19.10 11.33 -4.41
CA LYS A 337 18.90 10.37 -5.50
C LYS A 337 17.92 10.86 -6.55
N ALA A 338 16.92 11.63 -6.20
CA ALA A 338 15.99 12.23 -7.17
C ALA A 338 16.70 13.14 -8.16
N VAL A 339 17.68 13.93 -7.69
CA VAL A 339 18.51 14.80 -8.56
C VAL A 339 19.40 13.96 -9.49
N THR A 340 20.00 12.89 -8.97
CA THR A 340 20.80 11.96 -9.78
C THR A 340 19.94 11.29 -10.85
N LEU A 341 18.76 10.81 -10.49
CA LEU A 341 17.80 10.19 -11.42
C LEU A 341 17.36 11.19 -12.51
N GLU A 342 17.08 12.45 -12.15
CA GLU A 342 16.74 13.48 -13.11
C GLU A 342 17.90 13.74 -14.10
N ARG A 343 19.14 13.89 -13.63
CA ARG A 343 20.32 14.07 -14.47
C ARG A 343 20.49 12.91 -15.45
N TRP A 344 20.27 11.68 -14.96
CA TRP A 344 20.32 10.49 -15.78
C TRP A 344 19.18 10.44 -16.80
N ALA A 345 17.96 10.73 -16.41
CA ALA A 345 16.80 10.79 -17.29
C ALA A 345 17.00 11.82 -18.41
N ARG A 346 17.46 13.04 -18.07
CA ARG A 346 17.73 14.09 -19.05
C ARG A 346 18.73 13.64 -20.12
N ARG A 347 19.82 12.96 -19.72
CA ARG A 347 20.78 12.40 -20.66
C ARG A 347 20.20 11.27 -21.51
N ARG A 348 19.54 10.30 -20.84
CA ARG A 348 19.02 9.10 -21.51
C ARG A 348 17.94 9.41 -22.54
N TYR A 349 17.06 10.32 -22.20
CA TYR A 349 15.94 10.74 -23.05
C TYR A 349 16.26 11.97 -23.91
N ARG A 350 17.48 12.52 -23.85
CA ARG A 350 17.93 13.72 -24.55
C ARG A 350 16.99 14.91 -24.36
N LEU A 351 16.53 15.11 -23.10
CA LEU A 351 15.59 16.18 -22.79
C LEU A 351 16.26 17.55 -22.92
N ALA A 352 15.52 18.54 -23.43
CA ALA A 352 15.93 19.94 -23.39
C ALA A 352 16.13 20.43 -21.96
N ALA A 353 16.95 21.46 -21.77
CA ALA A 353 17.28 21.98 -20.45
C ALA A 353 16.04 22.47 -19.67
N ASP A 354 15.06 22.98 -20.37
CA ASP A 354 13.78 23.50 -19.88
C ASP A 354 12.64 22.49 -19.91
N ALA A 355 12.89 21.23 -20.32
CA ALA A 355 11.87 20.19 -20.34
C ALA A 355 11.42 19.77 -18.93
N GLY A 356 10.12 19.52 -18.80
CA GLY A 356 9.48 19.09 -17.58
C GLY A 356 9.19 20.22 -16.56
N PRO A 357 8.60 19.89 -15.42
CA PRO A 357 8.29 20.86 -14.37
C PRO A 357 9.56 21.46 -13.73
N ILE A 358 9.42 22.66 -13.16
CA ILE A 358 10.51 23.31 -12.42
C ILE A 358 10.89 22.43 -11.23
N ARG A 359 12.20 22.18 -11.08
CA ARG A 359 12.71 21.41 -9.94
C ARG A 359 12.37 22.12 -8.62
N PRO A 360 11.78 21.42 -7.64
CA PRO A 360 11.40 22.02 -6.38
C PRO A 360 12.58 22.59 -5.60
N ALA A 361 12.37 23.75 -4.97
CA ALA A 361 13.39 24.41 -4.14
C ALA A 361 13.87 23.53 -2.98
N ALA A 362 13.01 22.66 -2.46
CA ALA A 362 13.32 21.68 -1.40
C ALA A 362 14.47 20.72 -1.77
N LEU A 363 14.79 20.56 -3.05
CA LEU A 363 15.91 19.70 -3.53
C LEU A 363 17.24 20.42 -3.65
N ARG A 364 17.30 21.76 -3.52
CA ARG A 364 18.55 22.53 -3.64
C ARG A 364 19.58 22.08 -2.59
N ALA A 365 19.19 21.99 -1.33
CA ALA A 365 20.08 21.52 -0.26
C ALA A 365 20.49 20.04 -0.43
N ALA A 366 19.70 19.24 -1.16
CA ALA A 366 20.07 17.89 -1.54
C ALA A 366 21.10 17.88 -2.68
N GLU A 367 20.96 18.80 -3.63
CA GLU A 367 21.93 18.98 -4.75
C GLU A 367 23.31 19.41 -4.25
N ASP A 368 23.39 20.31 -3.27
CA ASP A 368 24.64 20.75 -2.68
C ASP A 368 25.42 19.60 -2.01
N ARG A 369 24.72 18.58 -1.51
CA ARG A 369 25.33 17.37 -0.93
C ARG A 369 25.87 16.37 -1.96
N LEU A 370 25.49 16.51 -3.22
CA LEU A 370 25.93 15.63 -4.30
C LEU A 370 27.36 15.90 -4.79
N GLY A 371 28.13 16.77 -4.13
CA GLY A 371 29.52 17.08 -4.50
C GLY A 371 30.41 15.83 -4.69
N GLY A 372 30.12 14.73 -3.98
CA GLY A 372 30.81 13.44 -4.15
C GLY A 372 30.22 12.53 -5.25
N GLU A 373 29.00 12.78 -5.74
CA GLU A 373 28.39 11.95 -6.80
C GLU A 373 29.00 12.21 -8.18
N GLY A 374 29.63 13.37 -8.38
CA GLY A 374 30.39 13.67 -9.61
C GLY A 374 31.48 12.64 -9.90
N GLU A 375 32.10 12.09 -8.86
CA GLU A 375 33.11 11.04 -8.99
C GLU A 375 32.53 9.71 -9.45
N ILE A 376 31.37 9.30 -8.90
CA ILE A 376 30.69 8.06 -9.31
C ILE A 376 30.10 8.20 -10.73
N ALA A 377 29.51 9.33 -11.05
CA ALA A 377 29.05 9.60 -12.41
C ALA A 377 30.19 9.54 -13.41
N ALA A 378 31.35 10.08 -13.06
CA ALA A 378 32.54 10.02 -13.92
C ALA A 378 33.02 8.58 -14.20
N LEU A 379 32.84 7.65 -13.26
CA LEU A 379 33.15 6.24 -13.49
C LEU A 379 32.23 5.56 -14.52
N LEU A 380 31.02 6.09 -14.70
CA LEU A 380 29.99 5.55 -15.63
C LEU A 380 29.95 6.29 -16.96
N ASP A 381 30.39 7.55 -17.01
CA ASP A 381 30.24 8.44 -18.17
C ASP A 381 31.38 8.29 -19.22
N GLY A 382 32.40 7.48 -18.94
CA GLY A 382 33.47 7.18 -19.91
C GLY A 382 32.97 6.29 -21.05
N PRO A 383 33.72 6.21 -22.18
CA PRO A 383 33.40 5.31 -23.28
C PRO A 383 33.39 3.83 -22.84
N VAL A 384 34.09 3.49 -21.79
CA VAL A 384 34.03 2.22 -21.06
C VAL A 384 33.91 2.56 -19.58
N PRO A 385 32.80 2.19 -18.92
CA PRO A 385 32.66 2.40 -17.48
C PRO A 385 33.75 1.70 -16.68
N ASP A 386 34.24 2.34 -15.63
CA ASP A 386 35.19 1.71 -14.70
C ASP A 386 34.46 0.79 -13.70
N TRP A 387 34.11 -0.38 -14.20
CA TRP A 387 33.44 -1.41 -13.41
C TRP A 387 34.26 -1.91 -12.22
N ALA A 388 35.59 -1.85 -12.29
CA ALA A 388 36.48 -2.31 -11.22
C ALA A 388 36.39 -1.35 -10.02
N GLU A 389 36.54 -0.06 -10.25
CA GLU A 389 36.42 0.95 -9.21
C GLU A 389 35.00 1.03 -8.67
N LEU A 390 33.99 1.00 -9.55
CA LEU A 390 32.59 0.97 -9.13
C LEU A 390 32.30 -0.22 -8.19
N ARG A 391 32.78 -1.41 -8.54
CA ARG A 391 32.67 -2.61 -7.68
C ARG A 391 33.35 -2.39 -6.35
N THR A 392 34.54 -1.81 -6.33
CA THR A 392 35.28 -1.53 -5.10
C THR A 392 34.50 -0.59 -4.19
N ARG A 393 33.93 0.47 -4.72
CA ARG A 393 33.10 1.44 -3.96
C ARG A 393 31.80 0.82 -3.46
N LEU A 394 31.13 -0.01 -4.27
CA LEU A 394 29.93 -0.75 -3.85
C LEU A 394 30.21 -1.67 -2.67
N ILE A 395 31.31 -2.45 -2.74
CA ILE A 395 31.74 -3.34 -1.66
C ILE A 395 32.01 -2.53 -0.39
N ALA A 396 32.75 -1.43 -0.50
CA ALA A 396 33.06 -0.55 0.64
C ALA A 396 31.77 0.01 1.25
N GLY A 397 30.80 0.45 0.43
CA GLY A 397 29.50 0.93 0.88
C GLY A 397 28.68 -0.15 1.61
N ILE A 398 28.67 -1.39 1.09
CA ILE A 398 27.99 -2.52 1.74
C ILE A 398 28.65 -2.83 3.10
N HIS A 399 29.96 -2.86 3.16
CA HIS A 399 30.68 -3.09 4.43
C HIS A 399 30.40 -1.98 5.45
N ALA A 400 30.42 -0.71 5.01
CA ALA A 400 30.09 0.44 5.88
C ALA A 400 28.63 0.45 6.35
N GLY A 401 27.73 -0.12 5.56
CA GLY A 401 26.31 -0.23 5.92
C GLY A 401 25.98 -1.41 6.85
N ALA A 402 26.94 -2.26 7.19
CA ALA A 402 26.71 -3.37 8.11
C ALA A 402 26.44 -2.87 9.55
N THR A 403 25.45 -3.45 10.19
CA THR A 403 25.01 -3.10 11.56
C THR A 403 25.03 -4.35 12.47
N PRO A 404 26.24 -4.88 12.80
CA PRO A 404 26.38 -6.14 13.54
C PRO A 404 25.83 -6.08 14.97
N GLU A 405 25.67 -4.87 15.53
CA GLU A 405 25.07 -4.61 16.84
C GLU A 405 23.54 -4.78 16.85
N ARG A 406 22.90 -4.82 15.69
CA ARG A 406 21.44 -4.97 15.60
C ARG A 406 21.05 -6.45 15.65
N THR A 407 19.90 -6.71 16.27
CA THR A 407 19.33 -8.07 16.40
C THR A 407 18.30 -8.40 15.32
N ASP A 408 17.87 -7.39 14.55
CA ASP A 408 16.82 -7.51 13.55
C ASP A 408 17.33 -7.60 12.10
N ARG A 409 18.54 -7.08 11.83
CA ARG A 409 19.19 -7.14 10.51
C ARG A 409 20.69 -6.91 10.61
N LEU A 410 21.44 -7.42 9.63
CA LEU A 410 22.87 -7.14 9.48
C LEU A 410 23.13 -6.01 8.47
N PHE A 411 22.43 -6.01 7.36
CA PHE A 411 22.53 -4.98 6.32
C PHE A 411 21.18 -4.28 6.12
N PRO A 412 21.16 -3.00 5.73
CA PRO A 412 19.93 -2.36 5.23
C PRO A 412 19.44 -3.09 3.99
N GLY A 413 18.12 -3.21 3.83
CA GLY A 413 17.52 -3.95 2.72
C GLY A 413 16.02 -3.76 2.63
N ASP A 414 15.39 -4.59 1.80
CA ASP A 414 13.96 -4.61 1.58
C ASP A 414 13.19 -4.86 2.89
N PRO A 415 12.09 -4.14 3.16
CA PRO A 415 11.21 -4.40 4.32
C PRO A 415 10.71 -5.85 4.40
N GLN A 416 10.66 -6.60 3.30
CA GLN A 416 10.33 -8.02 3.30
C GLN A 416 11.30 -8.85 4.16
N ALA A 417 12.54 -8.39 4.35
CA ALA A 417 13.50 -9.01 5.25
C ALA A 417 12.95 -9.16 6.68
N PHE A 418 12.13 -8.23 7.16
CA PHE A 418 11.50 -8.33 8.49
C PHE A 418 10.43 -9.42 8.55
N ALA A 419 9.72 -9.65 7.44
CA ALA A 419 8.72 -10.71 7.36
C ALA A 419 9.35 -12.12 7.31
N THR A 420 10.53 -12.25 6.70
CA THR A 420 11.25 -13.52 6.53
C THR A 420 12.28 -13.79 7.63
N GLY A 421 12.46 -12.86 8.57
CA GLY A 421 13.43 -12.96 9.67
C GLY A 421 14.85 -12.53 9.31
N GLY A 422 15.06 -11.88 8.16
CA GLY A 422 16.31 -11.20 7.78
C GLY A 422 17.48 -12.09 7.41
N GLY A 423 17.32 -13.41 7.42
CA GLY A 423 18.39 -14.36 7.16
C GLY A 423 18.36 -15.04 5.78
N ASP A 424 17.34 -14.78 4.97
CA ASP A 424 17.16 -15.44 3.67
C ASP A 424 18.08 -14.88 2.56
N LEU A 425 18.12 -15.61 1.41
CA LEU A 425 18.94 -15.23 0.26
C LEU A 425 18.34 -14.09 -0.58
N ALA A 426 17.02 -13.97 -0.61
CA ALA A 426 16.34 -13.05 -1.52
C ALA A 426 16.30 -11.62 -0.96
N HIS A 427 16.02 -11.46 0.33
CA HIS A 427 15.80 -10.17 0.97
C HIS A 427 16.65 -9.94 2.21
N GLY A 428 17.39 -10.97 2.66
CA GLY A 428 18.11 -10.99 3.92
C GLY A 428 19.63 -10.97 3.81
N ALA A 429 20.29 -11.07 4.97
CA ALA A 429 21.74 -11.00 5.08
C ALA A 429 22.49 -12.11 4.33
N ALA A 430 21.89 -13.30 4.18
CA ALA A 430 22.55 -14.41 3.49
C ALA A 430 22.84 -14.09 2.02
N GLY A 431 21.94 -13.39 1.34
CA GLY A 431 22.14 -12.98 -0.05
C GLY A 431 23.30 -11.99 -0.20
N VAL A 432 23.37 -11.01 0.69
CA VAL A 432 24.47 -10.01 0.69
C VAL A 432 25.81 -10.69 0.98
N LEU A 433 25.88 -11.53 2.00
CA LEU A 433 27.09 -12.26 2.35
C LEU A 433 27.54 -13.20 1.23
N TYR A 434 26.59 -13.89 0.58
CA TYR A 434 26.87 -14.73 -0.57
C TYR A 434 27.44 -13.91 -1.74
N ALA A 435 26.83 -12.77 -2.06
CA ALA A 435 27.31 -11.88 -3.12
C ALA A 435 28.74 -11.38 -2.83
N LEU A 436 29.01 -10.91 -1.62
CA LEU A 436 30.34 -10.47 -1.19
C LEU A 436 31.37 -11.61 -1.29
N HIS A 437 31.02 -12.82 -0.86
CA HIS A 437 31.88 -14.00 -1.01
C HIS A 437 32.19 -14.30 -2.48
N ARG A 438 31.16 -14.27 -3.34
CA ARG A 438 31.31 -14.54 -4.79
C ARG A 438 32.24 -13.56 -5.50
N VAL A 439 32.31 -12.30 -5.04
CA VAL A 439 33.16 -11.26 -5.62
C VAL A 439 34.53 -11.18 -4.94
N GLY A 440 34.86 -12.11 -4.02
CA GLY A 440 36.15 -12.18 -3.33
C GLY A 440 36.37 -11.12 -2.25
N ALA A 441 35.27 -10.54 -1.72
CA ALA A 441 35.30 -9.51 -0.67
C ALA A 441 34.44 -9.91 0.53
N PRO A 442 34.69 -11.05 1.20
CA PRO A 442 33.85 -11.52 2.28
C PRO A 442 33.81 -10.51 3.44
N TRP A 443 32.64 -10.28 3.96
CA TRP A 443 32.48 -9.48 5.18
C TRP A 443 32.89 -10.30 6.39
N THR A 444 33.71 -9.72 7.24
CA THR A 444 34.11 -10.30 8.53
C THR A 444 33.56 -9.44 9.66
N PRO A 445 32.96 -10.06 10.70
CA PRO A 445 32.55 -9.28 11.87
C PRO A 445 33.78 -8.56 12.47
N PRO A 446 33.58 -7.31 12.95
CA PRO A 446 34.64 -6.65 13.73
C PRO A 446 35.01 -7.56 14.88
N GLY A 447 36.32 -7.82 15.04
CA GLY A 447 36.85 -8.65 16.12
C GLY A 447 36.38 -8.14 17.48
N PRO A 448 36.30 -8.99 18.51
CA PRO A 448 35.86 -8.55 19.83
C PRO A 448 36.84 -7.51 20.37
N THR A 449 36.44 -6.25 20.33
CA THR A 449 37.09 -5.22 21.15
C THR A 449 36.79 -5.57 22.60
N GLY A 450 37.79 -6.00 23.36
CA GLY A 450 37.85 -6.44 24.75
C GLY A 450 36.51 -6.43 25.53
N SER A 451 36.17 -7.59 26.01
CA SER A 451 34.97 -8.02 26.77
C SER A 451 34.27 -6.99 27.65
N PRO A 452 32.91 -7.06 27.68
CA PRO A 452 32.31 -7.69 28.85
C PRO A 452 31.54 -8.96 28.50
N THR A 453 31.64 -9.94 29.36
CA THR A 453 30.91 -11.21 29.37
C THR A 453 29.44 -10.96 29.19
N PRO A 454 28.77 -11.55 28.19
CA PRO A 454 27.29 -11.40 28.09
C PRO A 454 26.64 -12.12 29.28
N PRO A 455 25.61 -11.55 29.89
CA PRO A 455 24.80 -12.28 30.83
C PRO A 455 24.17 -13.47 30.11
N ALA A 456 24.14 -14.62 30.80
CA ALA A 456 23.60 -15.88 30.33
C ALA A 456 22.23 -15.65 29.66
N ALA A 457 22.13 -16.09 28.42
CA ALA A 457 20.92 -15.99 27.63
C ALA A 457 19.77 -16.70 28.35
N ALA A 458 18.86 -15.93 28.90
CA ALA A 458 17.53 -16.43 29.19
C ALA A 458 16.92 -16.82 27.85
N THR A 459 16.71 -18.11 27.65
CA THR A 459 15.97 -18.68 26.55
C THR A 459 14.54 -18.12 26.58
N ARG A 460 14.33 -17.00 25.89
CA ARG A 460 12.97 -16.57 25.55
C ARG A 460 12.44 -17.53 24.49
N PRO A 461 11.25 -18.10 24.69
CA PRO A 461 10.60 -18.86 23.64
C PRO A 461 10.42 -17.94 22.42
N ARG A 462 10.88 -18.40 21.26
CA ARG A 462 10.60 -17.76 19.98
C ARG A 462 9.10 -17.52 19.88
N PRO A 463 8.63 -16.30 19.59
CA PRO A 463 7.24 -16.12 19.20
C PRO A 463 7.03 -17.00 17.97
N ALA A 464 6.08 -17.91 18.05
CA ALA A 464 5.64 -18.68 16.90
C ALA A 464 5.30 -17.69 15.80
N ALA A 465 5.97 -17.82 14.67
CA ALA A 465 5.66 -17.04 13.49
C ALA A 465 4.17 -17.26 13.18
N SER A 466 3.36 -16.23 13.41
CA SER A 466 1.98 -16.19 12.99
C SER A 466 1.97 -16.04 11.49
N THR A 467 2.15 -17.15 10.78
CA THR A 467 1.84 -17.26 9.37
C THR A 467 0.31 -17.33 9.23
N ALA A 468 -0.36 -16.22 9.50
CA ALA A 468 -1.70 -16.01 9.01
C ALA A 468 -1.57 -15.51 7.58
N GLY A 469 -1.38 -16.46 6.66
CA GLY A 469 -1.48 -16.20 5.23
C GLY A 469 -2.91 -15.83 4.87
N CYS A 470 -3.26 -14.56 4.93
CA CYS A 470 -4.38 -14.05 4.18
C CYS A 470 -3.87 -13.79 2.77
N ARG A 471 -4.17 -14.68 1.82
CA ARG A 471 -4.10 -14.33 0.41
C ARG A 471 -5.14 -13.24 0.15
N ALA A 472 -4.73 -11.98 0.29
CA ALA A 472 -5.30 -10.95 -0.54
C ALA A 472 -4.96 -11.36 -1.98
N ARG A 473 -5.96 -11.51 -2.83
CA ARG A 473 -5.75 -11.57 -4.28
C ARG A 473 -4.81 -10.42 -4.61
N ARG A 474 -3.68 -10.74 -5.19
CA ARG A 474 -2.67 -9.78 -5.60
C ARG A 474 -3.33 -8.75 -6.49
N SER A 475 -3.57 -7.55 -5.97
CA SER A 475 -3.47 -6.37 -6.79
C SER A 475 -2.01 -6.31 -7.19
N SER A 476 -1.76 -6.41 -8.48
CA SER A 476 -0.46 -6.49 -9.11
C SER A 476 0.40 -5.28 -8.73
N SER A 477 1.30 -5.47 -7.76
CA SER A 477 2.54 -4.73 -7.76
C SER A 477 3.54 -5.58 -8.54
N PRO A 478 4.20 -5.08 -9.57
CA PRO A 478 5.16 -5.85 -10.34
C PRO A 478 6.44 -6.05 -9.55
N CYS A 479 6.61 -7.20 -8.92
CA CYS A 479 7.93 -7.69 -8.56
C CYS A 479 8.60 -8.20 -9.84
N TRP A 480 9.72 -7.62 -10.20
CA TRP A 480 10.60 -8.06 -11.27
C TRP A 480 11.14 -9.47 -10.97
N ALA A 481 10.65 -10.46 -11.70
CA ALA A 481 11.31 -11.75 -11.84
C ALA A 481 11.48 -12.02 -13.34
N ALA A 482 12.72 -12.11 -13.77
CA ALA A 482 13.06 -12.54 -15.11
C ALA A 482 12.59 -13.99 -15.35
N PRO A 483 12.03 -14.32 -16.52
CA PRO A 483 11.67 -15.70 -16.85
C PRO A 483 12.93 -16.49 -17.20
N THR A 484 13.22 -17.55 -16.47
CA THR A 484 14.06 -18.65 -16.94
C THR A 484 13.32 -19.42 -18.01
N ARG A 485 13.91 -19.51 -19.20
CA ARG A 485 13.48 -20.44 -20.24
C ARG A 485 13.74 -21.88 -19.79
N ASP A 486 12.70 -22.67 -19.71
CA ASP A 486 12.75 -24.09 -20.04
C ASP A 486 11.36 -24.62 -20.46
N GLY A 487 11.43 -25.47 -21.42
CA GLY A 487 10.58 -26.02 -22.41
C GLY A 487 9.23 -26.66 -22.07
N ASN A 488 8.37 -26.46 -23.03
CA ASN A 488 7.42 -27.44 -23.58
C ASN A 488 6.24 -27.91 -22.72
N SER A 489 5.05 -27.31 -22.94
CA SER A 489 3.87 -28.12 -23.36
C SER A 489 2.65 -27.20 -23.62
N SER A 490 2.04 -27.51 -24.76
CA SER A 490 0.84 -26.94 -25.34
C SER A 490 -0.40 -27.03 -24.45
N ASN A 491 -1.06 -25.91 -24.21
CA ASN A 491 -2.49 -25.64 -24.27
C ASN A 491 -2.80 -24.32 -23.52
N GLY A 492 -2.87 -23.22 -24.28
CA GLY A 492 -3.31 -21.92 -23.79
C GLY A 492 -4.72 -21.59 -24.31
N PRO A 493 -5.52 -20.84 -23.56
CA PRO A 493 -6.78 -20.30 -24.05
C PRO A 493 -6.57 -19.23 -25.12
N PRO A 494 -7.54 -18.97 -26.02
CA PRO A 494 -7.35 -18.13 -27.19
C PRO A 494 -7.21 -16.63 -26.82
N PRO A 495 -6.50 -15.85 -27.64
CA PRO A 495 -6.27 -14.43 -27.38
C PRO A 495 -7.54 -13.62 -27.63
N HIS A 496 -7.88 -12.77 -26.67
CA HIS A 496 -8.90 -11.73 -26.85
C HIS A 496 -8.47 -10.76 -27.95
N ARG A 497 -9.24 -10.74 -29.02
CA ARG A 497 -9.09 -9.82 -30.15
C ARG A 497 -9.35 -8.39 -29.69
N ARG A 498 -8.38 -7.49 -29.89
CA ARG A 498 -8.57 -6.05 -29.83
C ARG A 498 -9.49 -5.60 -30.97
N PRO A 499 -10.42 -4.66 -30.77
CA PRO A 499 -11.11 -4.03 -31.89
C PRO A 499 -10.13 -3.18 -32.71
N PRO A 500 -10.34 -3.03 -34.03
CA PRO A 500 -9.47 -2.26 -34.90
C PRO A 500 -9.59 -0.75 -34.60
N ARG A 501 -8.47 -0.06 -34.64
CA ARG A 501 -8.39 1.42 -34.56
C ARG A 501 -9.04 2.01 -35.83
N PRO A 502 -9.82 3.08 -35.74
CA PRO A 502 -10.21 3.83 -36.93
C PRO A 502 -9.00 4.57 -37.48
N THR A 503 -8.77 4.39 -38.77
CA THR A 503 -7.89 5.23 -39.58
C THR A 503 -8.56 6.55 -39.84
N CYS A 504 -8.01 7.64 -39.34
CA CYS A 504 -7.78 8.93 -40.01
C CYS A 504 -7.00 9.82 -39.05
#